data_a34e2dbf7dbbcc01696b27bc057d733c
#
_entry.id   a34e2dbf7dbbcc01696b27bc057d733c
#
_cell.length_a   1.000
_cell.length_b   1.000
_cell.length_c   1.000
_cell.angle_alpha   90.00
_cell.angle_beta   90.00
_cell.angle_gamma   90.00
#
_symmetry.space_group_name_H-M   'P 1'
#
loop_
_entity.id
_entity.type
_entity.pdbx_description
1 polymer ?
#
loop_
_entity_poly.entity_id
_entity_poly.type
_entity_poly.pdbx_seq_one_letter_code
_entity_poly.pdbx_strand_id
1 'polypeptide(L)'
;ENLMLKRIITLFQLGRKVARSDILSIISKFQEPPLAVRLLFKVLSFSFFTKKETNIDQDEGERLSSSLESMGTTFIKLGQFLATRPDIIGEELSKKLENLQDKLPPFSLIQAKEIIKNDLGSDTYNSIIDLSEPVAAASIAQVHKAKINDDGTIKDVAIKILRPNIKKMFNEEIDAMMLFAFIVESLIKKTKRLKLVEVVFLLKEITNLEMDLRFEAAAASEYLENTKNDVGFRVPKIYWNFTSENVMTLDWVEGISIRETEELKKRDLNTEKIAEDIIQNFLRHAVRDGFFHADMHQGNIFIDNNGHIVPIDFGIMGRLDKMSKR
;
A
#
# COMPACT_ATOMS: atom_id res chain seq x y z
N GLU A 1 -15.71 -16.76 -24.59
CA GLU A 1 -16.87 -17.03 -23.70
C GLU A 1 -16.46 -17.13 -22.22
N ASN A 2 -15.39 -17.84 -21.89
CA ASN A 2 -14.94 -18.01 -20.50
C ASN A 2 -14.56 -16.69 -19.79
N LEU A 3 -13.98 -15.71 -20.49
CA LEU A 3 -13.51 -14.45 -19.88
C LEU A 3 -14.68 -13.54 -19.47
N MET A 4 -15.71 -13.46 -20.30
CA MET A 4 -16.92 -12.64 -20.01
C MET A 4 -17.72 -13.23 -18.85
N LEU A 5 -17.89 -14.55 -18.82
CA LEU A 5 -18.56 -15.24 -17.70
C LEU A 5 -17.80 -15.04 -16.39
N LYS A 6 -16.47 -15.11 -16.41
CA LYS A 6 -15.62 -14.87 -15.26
C LYS A 6 -15.77 -13.45 -14.72
N ARG A 7 -15.77 -12.43 -15.57
CA ARG A 7 -16.02 -11.02 -15.19
C ARG A 7 -17.38 -10.82 -14.55
N ILE A 8 -18.43 -11.47 -15.10
CA ILE A 8 -19.78 -11.39 -14.52
C ILE A 8 -19.83 -12.06 -13.13
N ILE A 9 -19.17 -13.21 -12.96
CA ILE A 9 -19.10 -13.90 -11.67
C ILE A 9 -18.35 -13.03 -10.66
N THR A 10 -17.21 -12.45 -11.03
CA THR A 10 -16.43 -11.55 -10.17
C THR A 10 -17.22 -10.29 -9.81
N LEU A 11 -17.94 -9.71 -10.78
CA LEU A 11 -18.83 -8.56 -10.54
C LEU A 11 -19.95 -8.91 -9.55
N PHE A 12 -20.54 -10.10 -9.69
CA PHE A 12 -21.58 -10.57 -8.76
C PHE A 12 -21.00 -10.79 -7.34
N GLN A 13 -19.83 -11.40 -7.23
CA GLN A 13 -19.12 -11.58 -5.95
C GLN A 13 -18.76 -10.24 -5.31
N LEU A 14 -18.26 -9.29 -6.09
CA LEU A 14 -17.95 -7.93 -5.67
C LEU A 14 -19.19 -7.19 -5.19
N GLY A 15 -20.26 -7.20 -5.99
CA GLY A 15 -21.55 -6.61 -5.64
C GLY A 15 -22.13 -7.21 -4.34
N ARG A 16 -21.91 -8.50 -4.12
CA ARG A 16 -22.33 -9.20 -2.90
C ARG A 16 -21.47 -8.81 -1.69
N LYS A 17 -20.14 -8.60 -1.87
CA LYS A 17 -19.26 -8.06 -0.83
C LYS A 17 -19.73 -6.67 -0.42
N VAL A 18 -19.92 -5.75 -1.38
CA VAL A 18 -20.42 -4.38 -1.14
C VAL A 18 -21.80 -4.37 -0.49
N ALA A 19 -22.72 -5.20 -0.97
CA ALA A 19 -24.09 -5.27 -0.44
C ALA A 19 -24.16 -5.80 1.01
N ARG A 20 -23.17 -6.58 1.44
CA ARG A 20 -23.06 -7.11 2.81
C ARG A 20 -22.28 -6.20 3.73
N SER A 21 -21.48 -5.29 3.18
CA SER A 21 -20.74 -4.28 3.94
C SER A 21 -21.64 -3.11 4.35
N ASP A 22 -21.21 -2.33 5.32
CA ASP A 22 -21.92 -1.12 5.74
C ASP A 22 -21.67 0.09 4.81
N ILE A 23 -20.86 -0.07 3.77
CA ILE A 23 -20.48 1.00 2.82
C ILE A 23 -21.71 1.68 2.23
N LEU A 24 -22.72 0.91 1.83
CA LEU A 24 -23.95 1.47 1.26
C LEU A 24 -24.76 2.27 2.26
N SER A 25 -24.83 1.83 3.51
CA SER A 25 -25.49 2.55 4.60
C SER A 25 -24.79 3.90 4.85
N ILE A 26 -23.48 3.93 4.80
CA ILE A 26 -22.68 5.12 4.99
C ILE A 26 -22.82 6.07 3.79
N ILE A 27 -22.67 5.56 2.56
CA ILE A 27 -22.80 6.36 1.33
C ILE A 27 -24.21 6.95 1.20
N SER A 28 -25.25 6.20 1.59
CA SER A 28 -26.63 6.68 1.50
C SER A 28 -26.96 7.89 2.39
N LYS A 29 -26.14 8.15 3.42
CA LYS A 29 -26.25 9.36 4.25
C LYS A 29 -25.72 10.60 3.57
N PHE A 30 -24.71 10.44 2.71
CA PHE A 30 -24.13 11.55 1.95
C PHE A 30 -24.86 11.80 0.62
N GLN A 31 -25.45 10.74 0.03
CA GLN A 31 -26.23 10.86 -1.20
C GLN A 31 -27.20 9.66 -1.33
N GLU A 32 -28.52 9.90 -1.45
CA GLU A 32 -29.48 8.82 -1.66
C GLU A 32 -29.22 8.09 -3.00
N PRO A 33 -28.88 6.79 -2.98
CA PRO A 33 -28.68 6.05 -4.21
C PRO A 33 -30.01 5.86 -4.95
N PRO A 34 -30.02 5.89 -6.30
CA PRO A 34 -31.21 5.66 -7.10
C PRO A 34 -31.93 4.36 -6.76
N LEU A 35 -33.25 4.35 -6.91
CA LEU A 35 -34.10 3.18 -6.58
C LEU A 35 -33.62 1.88 -7.22
N ALA A 36 -33.13 1.92 -8.46
CA ALA A 36 -32.60 0.75 -9.17
C ALA A 36 -31.33 0.19 -8.49
N VAL A 37 -30.45 1.07 -8.00
CA VAL A 37 -29.25 0.70 -7.26
C VAL A 37 -29.62 0.09 -5.92
N ARG A 38 -30.57 0.70 -5.19
CA ARG A 38 -31.06 0.17 -3.91
C ARG A 38 -31.72 -1.22 -4.07
N LEU A 39 -32.50 -1.43 -5.13
CA LEU A 39 -33.12 -2.73 -5.44
C LEU A 39 -32.08 -3.78 -5.82
N LEU A 40 -31.10 -3.43 -6.67
CA LEU A 40 -30.01 -4.33 -7.05
C LEU A 40 -29.22 -4.80 -5.82
N PHE A 41 -28.84 -3.86 -4.95
CA PHE A 41 -28.13 -4.19 -3.73
C PHE A 41 -28.99 -4.98 -2.74
N LYS A 42 -30.29 -4.71 -2.66
CA LYS A 42 -31.21 -5.50 -1.84
C LYS A 42 -31.29 -6.95 -2.32
N VAL A 43 -31.30 -7.18 -3.64
CA VAL A 43 -31.24 -8.52 -4.24
C VAL A 43 -29.90 -9.21 -3.97
N LEU A 44 -28.78 -8.48 -4.13
CA LEU A 44 -27.41 -9.01 -3.89
C LEU A 44 -27.15 -9.30 -2.41
N SER A 45 -27.72 -8.51 -1.49
CA SER A 45 -27.59 -8.71 -0.04
C SER A 45 -28.49 -9.83 0.51
N PHE A 46 -29.43 -10.33 -0.29
CA PHE A 46 -30.34 -11.37 0.15
C PHE A 46 -29.58 -12.68 0.40
N SER A 47 -29.32 -12.96 1.68
CA SER A 47 -28.73 -14.22 2.15
C SER A 47 -29.56 -14.76 3.29
N PHE A 48 -29.99 -16.01 3.14
CA PHE A 48 -30.85 -16.69 4.12
C PHE A 48 -30.18 -16.94 5.50
N PHE A 49 -28.86 -16.69 5.67
CA PHE A 49 -28.11 -17.26 6.80
C PHE A 49 -27.13 -16.38 7.53
N THR A 50 -27.05 -15.07 7.31
CA THR A 50 -26.12 -14.23 8.11
C THR A 50 -26.80 -13.02 8.72
N LYS A 51 -26.91 -13.02 10.07
CA LYS A 51 -27.21 -11.83 10.85
C LYS A 51 -26.09 -10.82 10.65
N LYS A 52 -26.44 -9.60 10.28
CA LYS A 52 -25.56 -8.44 10.26
C LYS A 52 -25.23 -8.10 11.72
N GLU A 53 -23.99 -8.28 12.16
CA GLU A 53 -23.52 -7.68 13.40
C GLU A 53 -23.26 -6.19 13.09
N THR A 54 -24.25 -5.37 13.34
CA THR A 54 -24.08 -3.91 13.36
C THR A 54 -23.60 -3.53 14.74
N ASN A 55 -22.31 -3.26 14.90
CA ASN A 55 -21.79 -2.56 16.07
C ASN A 55 -22.28 -1.11 16.02
N ILE A 56 -23.30 -0.80 16.83
CA ILE A 56 -24.01 0.48 16.84
C ILE A 56 -23.16 1.59 17.46
N ASP A 57 -22.11 1.24 18.21
CA ASP A 57 -21.28 2.18 18.97
C ASP A 57 -20.02 2.69 18.26
N GLN A 58 -19.74 2.26 17.02
CA GLN A 58 -18.58 2.73 16.28
C GLN A 58 -18.89 3.97 15.43
N ASP A 59 -17.93 4.91 15.34
CA ASP A 59 -18.01 6.05 14.43
C ASP A 59 -18.11 5.58 12.97
N GLU A 60 -18.77 6.37 12.13
CA GLU A 60 -19.01 6.05 10.71
C GLU A 60 -17.71 5.80 9.93
N GLY A 61 -16.64 6.52 10.28
CA GLY A 61 -15.33 6.34 9.69
C GLY A 61 -14.71 4.98 10.02
N GLU A 62 -14.79 4.56 11.29
CA GLU A 62 -14.31 3.25 11.72
C GLU A 62 -15.09 2.12 11.06
N ARG A 63 -16.41 2.27 10.91
CA ARG A 63 -17.26 1.29 10.23
C ARG A 63 -16.93 1.19 8.74
N LEU A 64 -16.65 2.32 8.08
CA LEU A 64 -16.24 2.35 6.68
C LEU A 64 -14.87 1.68 6.51
N SER A 65 -13.89 2.03 7.32
CA SER A 65 -12.56 1.43 7.30
C SER A 65 -12.61 -0.07 7.52
N SER A 66 -13.31 -0.52 8.58
CA SER A 66 -13.51 -1.95 8.86
C SER A 66 -14.21 -2.69 7.72
N SER A 67 -15.18 -2.04 7.07
CA SER A 67 -15.88 -2.62 5.91
C SER A 67 -14.93 -2.80 4.72
N LEU A 68 -14.11 -1.79 4.39
CA LEU A 68 -13.13 -1.86 3.31
C LEU A 68 -12.06 -2.92 3.59
N GLU A 69 -11.54 -2.98 4.82
CA GLU A 69 -10.58 -3.99 5.27
C GLU A 69 -11.15 -5.42 5.11
N SER A 70 -12.39 -5.63 5.52
CA SER A 70 -13.06 -6.94 5.39
C SER A 70 -13.28 -7.39 3.94
N MET A 71 -13.31 -6.45 2.99
CA MET A 71 -13.49 -6.73 1.57
C MET A 71 -12.20 -7.13 0.87
N GLY A 72 -11.04 -6.88 1.48
CA GLY A 72 -9.73 -7.32 1.00
C GLY A 72 -8.90 -6.23 0.35
N THR A 73 -7.72 -6.62 -0.16
CA THR A 73 -6.64 -5.75 -0.61
C THR A 73 -7.07 -4.65 -1.58
N THR A 74 -7.85 -4.99 -2.60
CA THR A 74 -8.29 -4.03 -3.63
C THR A 74 -9.15 -2.91 -3.04
N PHE A 75 -9.98 -3.23 -2.05
CA PHE A 75 -10.81 -2.23 -1.37
C PHE A 75 -10.03 -1.39 -0.36
N ILE A 76 -9.04 -1.98 0.29
CA ILE A 76 -8.07 -1.22 1.10
C ILE A 76 -7.37 -0.19 0.22
N LYS A 77 -6.83 -0.60 -0.92
CA LYS A 77 -6.18 0.30 -1.89
C LYS A 77 -7.13 1.35 -2.45
N LEU A 78 -8.38 0.98 -2.75
CA LEU A 78 -9.40 1.96 -3.14
C LEU A 78 -9.63 2.99 -2.05
N GLY A 79 -9.76 2.57 -0.79
CA GLY A 79 -9.96 3.47 0.34
C GLY A 79 -8.76 4.39 0.56
N GLN A 80 -7.53 3.87 0.50
CA GLN A 80 -6.30 4.65 0.58
C GLN A 80 -6.20 5.68 -0.57
N PHE A 81 -6.51 5.27 -1.80
CA PHE A 81 -6.56 6.19 -2.94
C PHE A 81 -7.60 7.28 -2.74
N LEU A 82 -8.82 6.94 -2.30
CA LEU A 82 -9.87 7.93 -2.05
C LEU A 82 -9.54 8.87 -0.89
N ALA A 83 -8.80 8.42 0.12
CA ALA A 83 -8.30 9.26 1.21
C ALA A 83 -7.42 10.43 0.71
N THR A 84 -6.72 10.25 -0.41
CA THR A 84 -5.91 11.31 -1.04
C THR A 84 -6.72 12.21 -1.98
N ARG A 85 -8.02 11.96 -2.17
CA ARG A 85 -8.88 12.63 -3.16
C ARG A 85 -10.13 13.25 -2.53
N PRO A 86 -9.97 14.27 -1.65
CA PRO A 86 -11.10 14.98 -1.06
C PRO A 86 -11.98 15.68 -2.12
N ASP A 87 -11.45 15.97 -3.30
CA ASP A 87 -12.19 16.48 -4.45
C ASP A 87 -13.28 15.51 -4.97
N ILE A 88 -13.11 14.20 -4.74
CA ILE A 88 -14.05 13.15 -5.16
C ILE A 88 -15.08 12.85 -4.07
N ILE A 89 -14.62 12.60 -2.85
CA ILE A 89 -15.44 12.08 -1.75
C ILE A 89 -15.77 13.09 -0.65
N GLY A 90 -15.20 14.30 -0.71
CA GLY A 90 -15.32 15.32 0.32
C GLY A 90 -14.30 15.18 1.45
N GLU A 91 -14.00 16.30 2.12
CA GLU A 91 -12.96 16.36 3.17
C GLU A 91 -13.26 15.46 4.36
N GLU A 92 -14.53 15.40 4.79
CA GLU A 92 -14.92 14.63 5.97
C GLU A 92 -14.66 13.13 5.76
N LEU A 93 -15.09 12.58 4.63
CA LEU A 93 -14.91 11.16 4.33
C LEU A 93 -13.44 10.84 4.03
N SER A 94 -12.71 11.74 3.37
CA SER A 94 -11.27 11.61 3.13
C SER A 94 -10.51 11.45 4.44
N LYS A 95 -10.71 12.34 5.41
CA LYS A 95 -10.09 12.26 6.75
C LYS A 95 -10.40 10.95 7.48
N LYS A 96 -11.64 10.45 7.35
CA LYS A 96 -12.03 9.17 7.97
C LYS A 96 -11.30 7.97 7.37
N LEU A 97 -10.92 8.04 6.09
CA LEU A 97 -10.16 7.00 5.39
C LEU A 97 -8.63 7.09 5.57
N GLU A 98 -8.09 8.21 6.07
CA GLU A 98 -6.65 8.36 6.32
C GLU A 98 -6.09 7.30 7.30
N ASN A 99 -6.94 6.83 8.22
CA ASN A 99 -6.57 5.82 9.22
C ASN A 99 -6.79 4.37 8.75
N LEU A 100 -7.12 4.17 7.47
CA LEU A 100 -7.35 2.83 6.92
C LEU A 100 -6.09 1.97 7.07
N GLN A 101 -6.19 0.90 7.86
CA GLN A 101 -5.05 0.06 8.16
C GLN A 101 -4.69 -0.84 6.97
N ASP A 102 -3.41 -0.85 6.64
CA ASP A 102 -2.84 -1.67 5.57
C ASP A 102 -2.27 -3.00 6.09
N LYS A 103 -2.88 -3.54 7.17
CA LYS A 103 -2.38 -4.74 7.84
C LYS A 103 -3.28 -5.94 7.52
N LEU A 104 -2.77 -6.86 6.72
CA LEU A 104 -3.38 -8.17 6.52
C LEU A 104 -2.53 -9.27 7.19
N PRO A 105 -3.14 -10.39 7.60
CA PRO A 105 -2.39 -11.53 8.11
C PRO A 105 -1.28 -11.94 7.14
N PRO A 106 -0.09 -12.30 7.63
CA PRO A 106 1.00 -12.75 6.77
C PRO A 106 0.65 -14.06 6.07
N PHE A 107 1.20 -14.28 4.89
CA PHE A 107 1.20 -15.60 4.24
C PHE A 107 2.37 -16.44 4.75
N SER A 108 2.29 -17.75 4.53
CA SER A 108 3.24 -18.71 5.14
C SER A 108 4.67 -18.54 4.61
N LEU A 109 5.65 -18.85 5.48
CA LEU A 109 7.07 -18.88 5.11
C LEU A 109 7.35 -19.84 3.95
N ILE A 110 6.59 -20.94 3.82
CA ILE A 110 6.70 -21.89 2.71
C ILE A 110 6.39 -21.19 1.39
N GLN A 111 5.28 -20.45 1.32
CA GLN A 111 4.92 -19.67 0.14
C GLN A 111 5.94 -18.57 -0.18
N ALA A 112 6.48 -17.91 0.85
CA ALA A 112 7.55 -16.93 0.68
C ALA A 112 8.78 -17.53 0.00
N LYS A 113 9.24 -18.69 0.48
CA LYS A 113 10.37 -19.44 -0.10
C LYS A 113 10.11 -19.86 -1.55
N GLU A 114 8.90 -20.31 -1.85
CA GLU A 114 8.50 -20.68 -3.21
C GLU A 114 8.55 -19.49 -4.17
N ILE A 115 8.02 -18.32 -3.74
CA ILE A 115 8.06 -17.10 -4.56
C ILE A 115 9.51 -16.68 -4.82
N ILE A 116 10.34 -16.60 -3.79
CA ILE A 116 11.75 -16.24 -3.93
C ILE A 116 12.46 -17.19 -4.91
N LYS A 117 12.27 -18.51 -4.74
CA LYS A 117 12.92 -19.51 -5.58
C LYS A 117 12.45 -19.44 -7.03
N ASN A 118 11.16 -19.20 -7.26
CA ASN A 118 10.61 -19.11 -8.60
C ASN A 118 11.05 -17.83 -9.31
N ASP A 119 11.17 -16.72 -8.59
CA ASP A 119 11.51 -15.42 -9.15
C ASP A 119 13.02 -15.21 -9.37
N LEU A 120 13.82 -15.62 -8.38
CA LEU A 120 15.28 -15.40 -8.40
C LEU A 120 16.07 -16.60 -8.96
N GLY A 121 15.43 -17.76 -9.10
CA GLY A 121 16.10 -19.01 -9.46
C GLY A 121 16.77 -19.72 -8.29
N SER A 122 17.09 -21.00 -8.51
CA SER A 122 17.63 -21.87 -7.44
C SER A 122 18.99 -21.42 -6.93
N ASP A 123 19.88 -20.95 -7.79
CA ASP A 123 21.25 -20.57 -7.41
C ASP A 123 21.24 -19.33 -6.49
N THR A 124 20.50 -18.29 -6.87
CA THR A 124 20.34 -17.10 -6.03
C THR A 124 19.63 -17.43 -4.73
N TYR A 125 18.57 -18.25 -4.79
CA TYR A 125 17.85 -18.70 -3.59
C TYR A 125 18.78 -19.42 -2.60
N ASN A 126 19.70 -20.26 -3.07
CA ASN A 126 20.66 -20.98 -2.20
C ASN A 126 21.68 -20.05 -1.53
N SER A 127 21.83 -18.83 -2.02
CA SER A 127 22.67 -17.78 -1.40
C SER A 127 21.93 -17.00 -0.31
N ILE A 128 20.63 -17.27 -0.09
CA ILE A 128 19.83 -16.70 1.00
C ILE A 128 19.89 -17.61 2.20
N ILE A 129 20.31 -17.07 3.32
CA ILE A 129 20.55 -17.80 4.58
C ILE A 129 19.59 -17.23 5.64
N ASP A 130 19.11 -18.10 6.54
CA ASP A 130 18.33 -17.70 7.73
C ASP A 130 17.12 -16.80 7.43
N LEU A 131 16.32 -17.16 6.43
CA LEU A 131 15.06 -16.43 6.15
C LEU A 131 14.10 -16.59 7.34
N SER A 132 13.79 -15.47 8.01
CA SER A 132 12.95 -15.43 9.21
C SER A 132 11.47 -15.65 8.88
N GLU A 133 10.64 -15.84 9.90
CA GLU A 133 9.21 -15.51 9.81
C GLU A 133 9.02 -14.04 9.44
N PRO A 134 7.85 -13.65 8.89
CA PRO A 134 7.61 -12.26 8.50
C PRO A 134 7.71 -11.31 9.70
N VAL A 135 8.51 -10.26 9.56
CA VAL A 135 8.68 -9.19 10.57
C VAL A 135 7.65 -8.08 10.40
N ALA A 136 7.12 -7.93 9.19
CA ALA A 136 6.04 -7.00 8.87
C ALA A 136 5.18 -7.53 7.73
N ALA A 137 3.89 -7.20 7.74
CA ALA A 137 2.96 -7.57 6.67
C ALA A 137 2.04 -6.39 6.37
N ALA A 138 1.94 -6.06 5.08
CA ALA A 138 1.06 -5.04 4.53
C ALA A 138 -0.01 -5.65 3.60
N SER A 139 -0.83 -4.84 2.95
CA SER A 139 -1.90 -5.32 2.07
C SER A 139 -1.39 -6.11 0.87
N ILE A 140 -0.28 -5.67 0.25
CA ILE A 140 0.24 -6.27 -0.99
C ILE A 140 1.52 -7.09 -0.80
N ALA A 141 2.24 -6.91 0.31
CA ALA A 141 3.55 -7.51 0.52
C ALA A 141 3.79 -7.85 1.99
N GLN A 142 4.82 -8.65 2.25
CA GLN A 142 5.38 -8.84 3.60
C GLN A 142 6.90 -8.77 3.55
N VAL A 143 7.51 -8.52 4.70
CA VAL A 143 8.97 -8.36 4.85
C VAL A 143 9.51 -9.42 5.79
N HIS A 144 10.63 -10.01 5.39
CA HIS A 144 11.38 -11.00 6.17
C HIS A 144 12.79 -10.48 6.43
N LYS A 145 13.35 -10.77 7.59
CA LYS A 145 14.79 -10.64 7.83
C LYS A 145 15.50 -11.87 7.28
N ALA A 146 16.66 -11.68 6.65
CA ALA A 146 17.49 -12.77 6.16
C ALA A 146 18.96 -12.37 6.16
N LYS A 147 19.83 -13.33 5.83
CA LYS A 147 21.21 -13.07 5.42
C LYS A 147 21.39 -13.50 3.99
N ILE A 148 22.19 -12.78 3.25
CA ILE A 148 22.60 -13.16 1.89
C ILE A 148 24.10 -13.31 1.81
N ASN A 149 24.55 -14.20 0.95
CA ASN A 149 25.96 -14.26 0.54
C ASN A 149 26.11 -13.44 -0.75
N ASP A 150 26.59 -12.21 -0.62
CA ASP A 150 26.87 -11.27 -1.71
C ASP A 150 28.37 -11.33 -2.02
N ASP A 151 28.76 -12.06 -3.06
CA ASP A 151 30.13 -12.28 -3.50
C ASP A 151 31.10 -12.69 -2.37
N GLY A 152 30.70 -13.67 -1.54
CA GLY A 152 31.49 -14.15 -0.42
C GLY A 152 31.37 -13.35 0.88
N THR A 153 30.60 -12.27 0.89
CA THR A 153 30.33 -11.48 2.10
C THR A 153 28.92 -11.70 2.58
N ILE A 154 28.77 -12.08 3.86
CA ILE A 154 27.45 -12.23 4.49
C ILE A 154 26.92 -10.86 4.87
N LYS A 155 25.69 -10.55 4.42
CA LYS A 155 24.97 -9.30 4.69
C LYS A 155 23.63 -9.58 5.35
N ASP A 156 23.28 -8.81 6.38
CA ASP A 156 21.92 -8.80 6.92
C ASP A 156 21.02 -7.97 6.02
N VAL A 157 19.88 -8.53 5.61
CA VAL A 157 18.97 -7.90 4.64
C VAL A 157 17.52 -8.01 5.08
N ALA A 158 16.71 -7.09 4.55
CA ALA A 158 15.26 -7.18 4.51
C ALA A 158 14.85 -7.68 3.11
N ILE A 159 13.99 -8.70 3.06
CA ILE A 159 13.43 -9.21 1.82
C ILE A 159 11.93 -8.92 1.83
N LYS A 160 11.50 -7.99 0.97
CA LYS A 160 10.10 -7.64 0.72
C LYS A 160 9.57 -8.53 -0.39
N ILE A 161 8.44 -9.20 -0.15
CA ILE A 161 7.87 -10.20 -1.07
C ILE A 161 6.41 -9.87 -1.30
N LEU A 162 5.99 -9.75 -2.56
CA LEU A 162 4.58 -9.58 -2.91
C LEU A 162 3.76 -10.81 -2.54
N ARG A 163 2.52 -10.59 -2.13
CA ARG A 163 1.57 -11.68 -1.82
C ARG A 163 1.35 -12.57 -3.04
N PRO A 164 1.22 -13.90 -2.82
CA PRO A 164 0.97 -14.82 -3.93
C PRO A 164 -0.34 -14.46 -4.65
N ASN A 165 -0.31 -14.49 -5.98
CA ASN A 165 -1.45 -14.20 -6.85
C ASN A 165 -2.06 -12.79 -6.72
N ILE A 166 -1.43 -11.86 -6.01
CA ILE A 166 -1.99 -10.52 -5.74
C ILE A 166 -2.33 -9.78 -7.03
N LYS A 167 -1.47 -9.82 -8.05
CA LYS A 167 -1.68 -9.16 -9.35
C LYS A 167 -2.91 -9.69 -10.08
N LYS A 168 -3.06 -11.03 -10.09
CA LYS A 168 -4.19 -11.67 -10.75
C LYS A 168 -5.50 -11.30 -10.05
N MET A 169 -5.53 -11.41 -8.72
CA MET A 169 -6.71 -11.08 -7.91
C MET A 169 -7.09 -9.60 -8.10
N PHE A 170 -6.12 -8.69 -8.01
CA PHE A 170 -6.34 -7.26 -8.18
C PHE A 170 -6.88 -6.94 -9.58
N ASN A 171 -6.28 -7.47 -10.65
CA ASN A 171 -6.74 -7.22 -12.00
C ASN A 171 -8.17 -7.73 -12.24
N GLU A 172 -8.53 -8.90 -11.69
CA GLU A 172 -9.88 -9.43 -11.80
C GLU A 172 -10.91 -8.55 -11.06
N GLU A 173 -10.58 -8.05 -9.88
CA GLU A 173 -11.46 -7.17 -9.09
C GLU A 173 -11.55 -5.76 -9.72
N ILE A 174 -10.44 -5.21 -10.23
CA ILE A 174 -10.44 -3.92 -10.94
C ILE A 174 -11.24 -3.98 -12.24
N ASP A 175 -11.12 -5.04 -13.01
CA ASP A 175 -11.92 -5.21 -14.24
C ASP A 175 -13.43 -5.24 -13.92
N ALA A 176 -13.82 -5.86 -12.81
CA ALA A 176 -15.19 -5.84 -12.32
C ALA A 176 -15.63 -4.45 -11.83
N MET A 177 -14.76 -3.73 -11.10
CA MET A 177 -15.00 -2.34 -10.69
C MET A 177 -15.13 -1.41 -11.89
N MET A 178 -14.32 -1.59 -12.93
CA MET A 178 -14.38 -0.82 -14.16
C MET A 178 -15.72 -1.00 -14.88
N LEU A 179 -16.18 -2.24 -14.99
CA LEU A 179 -17.50 -2.54 -15.56
C LEU A 179 -18.62 -1.89 -14.73
N PHE A 180 -18.55 -1.98 -13.41
CA PHE A 180 -19.51 -1.35 -12.51
C PHE A 180 -19.52 0.18 -12.66
N ALA A 181 -18.34 0.81 -12.67
CA ALA A 181 -18.20 2.25 -12.86
C ALA A 181 -18.80 2.72 -14.20
N PHE A 182 -18.55 1.97 -15.29
CA PHE A 182 -19.13 2.24 -16.61
C PHE A 182 -20.66 2.15 -16.60
N ILE A 183 -21.23 1.12 -15.98
CA ILE A 183 -22.68 0.95 -15.87
C ILE A 183 -23.29 2.12 -15.09
N VAL A 184 -22.70 2.47 -13.93
CA VAL A 184 -23.20 3.55 -13.07
C VAL A 184 -23.15 4.91 -13.80
N GLU A 185 -22.06 5.24 -14.46
CA GLU A 185 -21.94 6.51 -15.23
C GLU A 185 -22.91 6.57 -16.42
N SER A 186 -23.16 5.43 -17.05
CA SER A 186 -24.05 5.34 -18.19
C SER A 186 -25.52 5.52 -17.80
N LEU A 187 -25.92 4.96 -16.66
CA LEU A 187 -27.31 4.94 -16.20
C LEU A 187 -27.66 6.15 -15.33
N ILE A 188 -26.72 6.71 -14.58
CA ILE A 188 -26.98 7.73 -13.57
C ILE A 188 -26.28 9.02 -13.96
N LYS A 189 -27.01 9.95 -14.60
CA LYS A 189 -26.45 11.25 -15.09
C LYS A 189 -25.74 12.06 -14.01
N LYS A 190 -26.18 12.00 -12.74
CA LYS A 190 -25.56 12.72 -11.61
C LYS A 190 -24.14 12.24 -11.27
N THR A 191 -23.83 10.97 -11.53
CA THR A 191 -22.52 10.37 -11.21
C THR A 191 -21.46 10.69 -12.25
N LYS A 192 -21.82 11.18 -13.43
CA LYS A 192 -20.86 11.59 -14.47
C LYS A 192 -19.83 12.61 -13.98
N ARG A 193 -20.20 13.48 -13.02
CA ARG A 193 -19.29 14.43 -12.40
C ARG A 193 -18.18 13.74 -11.60
N LEU A 194 -18.46 12.58 -11.03
CA LEU A 194 -17.50 11.83 -10.20
C LEU A 194 -16.45 11.10 -11.02
N LYS A 195 -16.66 10.93 -12.34
CA LYS A 195 -15.72 10.31 -13.26
C LYS A 195 -15.22 8.94 -12.73
N LEU A 196 -16.15 8.10 -12.32
CA LEU A 196 -15.84 6.82 -11.66
C LEU A 196 -14.93 5.92 -12.51
N VAL A 197 -15.12 5.92 -13.83
CA VAL A 197 -14.25 5.16 -14.76
C VAL A 197 -12.82 5.69 -14.70
N GLU A 198 -12.60 7.01 -14.68
CA GLU A 198 -11.28 7.61 -14.55
C GLU A 198 -10.67 7.29 -13.17
N VAL A 199 -11.46 7.31 -12.11
CA VAL A 199 -11.04 6.95 -10.74
C VAL A 199 -10.52 5.52 -10.68
N VAL A 200 -11.28 4.56 -11.20
CA VAL A 200 -10.87 3.14 -11.22
C VAL A 200 -9.67 2.93 -12.14
N PHE A 201 -9.59 3.66 -13.25
CA PHE A 201 -8.43 3.61 -14.14
C PHE A 201 -7.15 4.09 -13.43
N LEU A 202 -7.21 5.24 -12.74
CA LEU A 202 -6.08 5.77 -11.96
C LEU A 202 -5.66 4.81 -10.85
N LEU A 203 -6.62 4.22 -10.12
CA LEU A 203 -6.34 3.20 -9.12
C LEU A 203 -5.59 2.01 -9.74
N LYS A 204 -6.01 1.55 -10.92
CA LYS A 204 -5.34 0.48 -11.66
C LYS A 204 -3.89 0.82 -11.98
N GLU A 205 -3.64 2.01 -12.53
CA GLU A 205 -2.30 2.46 -12.90
C GLU A 205 -1.37 2.55 -11.69
N ILE A 206 -1.81 3.20 -10.61
CA ILE A 206 -1.02 3.36 -9.38
C ILE A 206 -0.70 1.99 -8.77
N THR A 207 -1.70 1.13 -8.62
CA THR A 207 -1.49 -0.17 -7.96
C THR A 207 -0.66 -1.12 -8.82
N ASN A 208 -0.73 -1.04 -10.15
CA ASN A 208 0.15 -1.81 -11.02
C ASN A 208 1.63 -1.43 -10.84
N LEU A 209 1.93 -0.15 -10.62
CA LEU A 209 3.29 0.30 -10.30
C LEU A 209 3.76 -0.25 -8.95
N GLU A 210 2.90 -0.21 -7.92
CA GLU A 210 3.21 -0.77 -6.59
C GLU A 210 3.43 -2.29 -6.61
N MET A 211 2.82 -3.00 -7.54
CA MET A 211 2.95 -4.46 -7.68
C MET A 211 4.14 -4.91 -8.54
N ASP A 212 5.06 -4.02 -8.85
CA ASP A 212 6.37 -4.35 -9.43
C ASP A 212 7.46 -3.73 -8.55
N LEU A 213 8.02 -4.53 -7.65
CA LEU A 213 9.01 -4.07 -6.67
C LEU A 213 10.30 -3.52 -7.27
N ARG A 214 10.54 -3.73 -8.58
CA ARG A 214 11.69 -3.14 -9.26
C ARG A 214 11.56 -1.62 -9.36
N PHE A 215 10.35 -1.06 -9.44
CA PHE A 215 10.16 0.40 -9.42
C PHE A 215 10.53 1.00 -8.05
N GLU A 216 10.11 0.35 -6.97
CA GLU A 216 10.49 0.76 -5.62
C GLU A 216 12.01 0.62 -5.39
N ALA A 217 12.61 -0.48 -5.84
CA ALA A 217 14.06 -0.69 -5.80
C ALA A 217 14.84 0.37 -6.60
N ALA A 218 14.35 0.74 -7.77
CA ALA A 218 14.95 1.78 -8.60
C ALA A 218 14.85 3.16 -7.92
N ALA A 219 13.69 3.47 -7.33
CA ALA A 219 13.48 4.69 -6.58
C ALA A 219 14.42 4.80 -5.36
N ALA A 220 14.57 3.71 -4.60
CA ALA A 220 15.52 3.64 -3.49
C ALA A 220 16.96 3.84 -3.95
N SER A 221 17.36 3.22 -5.07
CA SER A 221 18.71 3.34 -5.63
C SER A 221 19.00 4.78 -6.11
N GLU A 222 18.05 5.43 -6.78
CA GLU A 222 18.17 6.84 -7.18
C GLU A 222 18.28 7.76 -5.95
N TYR A 223 17.46 7.49 -4.93
CA TYR A 223 17.47 8.29 -3.70
C TYR A 223 18.79 8.13 -2.94
N LEU A 224 19.33 6.91 -2.85
CA LEU A 224 20.65 6.63 -2.29
C LEU A 224 21.74 7.44 -3.01
N GLU A 225 21.74 7.44 -4.34
CA GLU A 225 22.75 8.16 -5.13
C GLU A 225 22.66 9.67 -4.90
N ASN A 226 21.45 10.23 -4.86
CA ASN A 226 21.24 11.66 -4.64
C ASN A 226 21.68 12.11 -3.22
N THR A 227 21.49 11.24 -2.21
CA THR A 227 21.68 11.59 -0.79
C THR A 227 22.96 11.02 -0.17
N LYS A 228 23.82 10.34 -0.93
CA LYS A 228 25.02 9.63 -0.42
C LYS A 228 25.99 10.49 0.38
N ASN A 229 25.97 11.81 0.16
CA ASN A 229 26.84 12.76 0.85
C ASN A 229 26.12 13.53 1.96
N ASP A 230 24.85 13.24 2.23
CA ASP A 230 24.08 13.95 3.25
C ASP A 230 24.40 13.40 4.64
N VAL A 231 24.90 14.27 5.50
CA VAL A 231 25.27 13.92 6.87
C VAL A 231 24.00 13.66 7.69
N GLY A 232 23.99 12.56 8.45
CA GLY A 232 22.87 12.19 9.32
C GLY A 232 21.68 11.57 8.57
N PHE A 233 21.83 11.27 7.27
CA PHE A 233 20.82 10.63 6.46
C PHE A 233 21.40 9.40 5.72
N ARG A 234 20.66 8.30 5.68
CA ARG A 234 21.09 7.07 5.03
C ARG A 234 19.92 6.39 4.34
N VAL A 235 20.13 5.95 3.11
CA VAL A 235 19.19 5.09 2.37
C VAL A 235 19.75 3.68 2.32
N PRO A 236 18.97 2.63 2.61
CA PRO A 236 19.39 1.23 2.48
C PRO A 236 19.81 0.89 1.05
N LYS A 237 20.91 0.15 0.90
CA LYS A 237 21.37 -0.33 -0.41
C LYS A 237 20.43 -1.41 -0.93
N ILE A 238 20.11 -1.38 -2.23
CA ILE A 238 19.37 -2.45 -2.92
C ILE A 238 20.34 -3.49 -3.46
N TYR A 239 20.00 -4.76 -3.27
CA TYR A 239 20.73 -5.91 -3.81
C TYR A 239 20.04 -6.41 -5.08
N TRP A 240 20.42 -5.86 -6.22
CA TRP A 240 19.78 -6.10 -7.50
C TRP A 240 19.82 -7.57 -7.95
N ASN A 241 20.88 -8.31 -7.63
CA ASN A 241 20.98 -9.76 -7.90
C ASN A 241 19.93 -10.57 -7.11
N PHE A 242 19.38 -10.00 -6.04
CA PHE A 242 18.34 -10.57 -5.19
C PHE A 242 17.01 -9.81 -5.31
N THR A 243 16.79 -9.10 -6.42
CA THR A 243 15.61 -8.29 -6.66
C THR A 243 14.97 -8.64 -8.00
N SER A 244 13.66 -8.83 -8.00
CA SER A 244 12.82 -9.14 -9.16
C SER A 244 11.51 -8.36 -9.09
N GLU A 245 10.57 -8.69 -9.97
CA GLU A 245 9.24 -8.10 -9.96
C GLU A 245 8.48 -8.35 -8.64
N ASN A 246 8.61 -9.55 -8.04
CA ASN A 246 7.87 -9.92 -6.83
C ASN A 246 8.72 -9.94 -5.56
N VAL A 247 10.03 -9.73 -5.66
CA VAL A 247 10.99 -9.78 -4.55
C VAL A 247 11.91 -8.59 -4.60
N MET A 248 12.06 -7.85 -3.50
CA MET A 248 13.04 -6.77 -3.34
C MET A 248 13.89 -7.01 -2.12
N THR A 249 15.19 -6.92 -2.27
CA THR A 249 16.16 -7.13 -1.18
C THR A 249 16.97 -5.87 -0.94
N LEU A 250 16.99 -5.41 0.31
CA LEU A 250 17.69 -4.21 0.74
C LEU A 250 18.41 -4.45 2.06
N ASP A 251 19.36 -3.55 2.42
CA ASP A 251 20.03 -3.61 3.72
C ASP A 251 19.03 -3.73 4.85
N TRP A 252 19.32 -4.59 5.83
CA TRP A 252 18.61 -4.57 7.09
C TRP A 252 18.97 -3.33 7.89
N VAL A 253 17.96 -2.60 8.35
CA VAL A 253 18.14 -1.41 9.18
C VAL A 253 18.01 -1.80 10.65
N GLU A 254 19.13 -1.77 11.38
CA GLU A 254 19.08 -1.86 12.83
C GLU A 254 18.89 -0.47 13.42
N GLY A 255 17.71 -0.24 13.98
CA GLY A 255 17.33 1.07 14.48
C GLY A 255 16.00 1.04 15.21
N ILE A 256 15.56 2.21 15.64
CA ILE A 256 14.29 2.42 16.30
C ILE A 256 13.38 3.21 15.35
N SER A 257 12.15 2.75 15.18
CA SER A 257 11.14 3.53 14.46
C SER A 257 10.86 4.85 15.22
N ILE A 258 10.73 5.95 14.49
CA ILE A 258 10.38 7.24 15.12
C ILE A 258 9.00 7.22 15.80
N ARG A 259 8.18 6.21 15.55
CA ARG A 259 6.93 5.93 16.29
C ARG A 259 7.19 5.56 17.75
N GLU A 260 8.34 4.95 18.05
CA GLU A 260 8.69 4.42 19.37
C GLU A 260 9.37 5.51 20.22
N THR A 261 8.64 6.60 20.50
CA THR A 261 9.16 7.79 21.17
C THR A 261 9.78 7.50 22.51
N GLU A 262 9.27 6.54 23.28
CA GLU A 262 9.81 6.15 24.59
C GLU A 262 11.17 5.43 24.44
N GLU A 263 11.35 4.62 23.40
CA GLU A 263 12.64 3.97 23.13
C GLU A 263 13.69 4.98 22.65
N LEU A 264 13.28 5.98 21.84
CA LEU A 264 14.15 7.08 21.44
C LEU A 264 14.64 7.88 22.65
N LYS A 265 13.77 8.20 23.59
CA LYS A 265 14.11 8.89 24.85
C LYS A 265 15.07 8.06 25.72
N LYS A 266 14.85 6.75 25.85
CA LYS A 266 15.73 5.85 26.61
C LYS A 266 17.16 5.81 26.06
N ARG A 267 17.33 6.04 24.76
CA ARG A 267 18.65 6.15 24.11
C ARG A 267 19.21 7.57 24.13
N ASP A 268 18.60 8.48 24.88
CA ASP A 268 19.00 9.90 24.98
C ASP A 268 19.00 10.63 23.62
N LEU A 269 18.12 10.21 22.71
CA LEU A 269 17.96 10.83 21.40
C LEU A 269 16.99 12.01 21.49
N ASN A 270 17.45 13.18 21.04
CA ASN A 270 16.64 14.39 21.04
C ASN A 270 15.58 14.34 19.92
N THR A 271 14.34 14.09 20.30
CA THR A 271 13.21 13.94 19.37
C THR A 271 12.86 15.23 18.64
N GLU A 272 13.08 16.41 19.24
CA GLU A 272 12.88 17.71 18.58
C GLU A 272 13.92 17.89 17.46
N LYS A 273 15.19 17.57 17.75
CA LYS A 273 16.26 17.62 16.75
C LYS A 273 16.00 16.65 15.59
N ILE A 274 15.53 15.43 15.88
CA ILE A 274 15.16 14.45 14.86
C ILE A 274 14.05 15.02 13.96
N ALA A 275 13.01 15.64 14.52
CA ALA A 275 11.93 16.24 13.75
C ALA A 275 12.42 17.39 12.86
N GLU A 276 13.29 18.26 13.38
CA GLU A 276 13.93 19.32 12.59
C GLU A 276 14.75 18.74 11.42
N ASP A 277 15.57 17.73 11.70
CA ASP A 277 16.45 17.10 10.70
C ASP A 277 15.63 16.39 9.61
N ILE A 278 14.50 15.76 9.95
CA ILE A 278 13.57 15.18 8.99
C ILE A 278 13.02 16.25 8.03
N ILE A 279 12.54 17.38 8.58
CA ILE A 279 11.99 18.48 7.77
C ILE A 279 13.09 19.10 6.89
N GLN A 280 14.28 19.33 7.45
CA GLN A 280 15.39 19.90 6.70
C GLN A 280 15.85 18.99 5.55
N ASN A 281 15.95 17.67 5.79
CA ASN A 281 16.29 16.71 4.75
C ASN A 281 15.20 16.64 3.67
N PHE A 282 13.93 16.60 4.05
CA PHE A 282 12.82 16.65 3.10
C PHE A 282 12.91 17.88 2.18
N LEU A 283 13.05 19.08 2.75
CA LEU A 283 13.16 20.32 1.97
C LEU A 283 14.42 20.34 1.10
N ARG A 284 15.55 19.87 1.62
CA ARG A 284 16.80 19.76 0.86
C ARG A 284 16.64 18.86 -0.36
N HIS A 285 16.08 17.66 -0.18
CA HIS A 285 15.90 16.71 -1.27
C HIS A 285 14.87 17.22 -2.29
N ALA A 286 13.78 17.85 -1.84
CA ALA A 286 12.79 18.43 -2.72
C ALA A 286 13.37 19.57 -3.58
N VAL A 287 14.07 20.51 -2.96
CA VAL A 287 14.56 21.71 -3.65
C VAL A 287 15.87 21.45 -4.42
N ARG A 288 16.85 20.79 -3.79
CA ARG A 288 18.16 20.51 -4.40
C ARG A 288 18.04 19.44 -5.50
N ASP A 289 17.46 18.28 -5.16
CA ASP A 289 17.47 17.12 -6.02
C ASP A 289 16.20 17.09 -6.90
N GLY A 290 15.07 17.58 -6.40
CA GLY A 290 13.77 17.47 -7.01
C GLY A 290 13.25 16.04 -7.02
N PHE A 291 13.83 15.20 -6.18
CA PHE A 291 13.42 13.84 -5.93
C PHE A 291 13.44 13.58 -4.43
N PHE A 292 12.31 13.27 -3.84
CA PHE A 292 12.14 13.22 -2.39
C PHE A 292 11.13 12.16 -1.99
N HIS A 293 11.22 11.70 -0.75
CA HIS A 293 10.28 10.77 -0.16
C HIS A 293 8.95 11.48 0.11
N ALA A 294 7.88 11.04 -0.54
CA ALA A 294 6.57 11.69 -0.44
C ALA A 294 5.63 11.08 0.61
N ASP A 295 6.06 10.02 1.30
CA ASP A 295 5.30 9.33 2.34
C ASP A 295 6.13 9.14 3.62
N MET A 296 6.57 10.24 4.23
CA MET A 296 7.41 10.24 5.44
C MET A 296 6.59 10.07 6.72
N HIS A 297 5.68 9.10 6.76
CA HIS A 297 4.96 8.83 7.99
C HIS A 297 5.84 8.07 9.01
N GLN A 298 5.45 8.12 10.29
CA GLN A 298 6.25 7.60 11.40
C GLN A 298 6.62 6.11 11.30
N GLY A 299 5.88 5.32 10.53
CA GLY A 299 6.15 3.90 10.31
C GLY A 299 7.27 3.64 9.32
N ASN A 300 7.59 4.60 8.45
CA ASN A 300 8.56 4.45 7.35
C ASN A 300 9.94 5.03 7.67
N ILE A 301 10.14 5.60 8.86
CA ILE A 301 11.39 6.26 9.24
C ILE A 301 11.96 5.60 10.49
N PHE A 302 13.24 5.24 10.41
CA PHE A 302 14.02 4.69 11.52
C PHE A 302 15.18 5.62 11.85
N ILE A 303 15.62 5.58 13.10
CA ILE A 303 16.91 6.12 13.54
C ILE A 303 17.83 4.94 13.80
N ASP A 304 18.91 4.84 13.02
CA ASP A 304 19.88 3.75 13.17
C ASP A 304 20.77 3.94 14.42
N ASN A 305 21.63 2.95 14.69
CA ASN A 305 22.51 2.98 15.86
C ASN A 305 23.55 4.10 15.83
N ASN A 306 23.77 4.74 14.67
CA ASN A 306 24.67 5.89 14.50
C ASN A 306 23.92 7.23 14.57
N GLY A 307 22.61 7.21 14.77
CA GLY A 307 21.77 8.41 14.81
C GLY A 307 21.35 8.92 13.43
N HIS A 308 21.55 8.15 12.35
CA HIS A 308 21.08 8.55 11.02
C HIS A 308 19.57 8.32 10.86
N ILE A 309 18.94 9.24 10.15
CA ILE A 309 17.56 9.10 9.66
C ILE A 309 17.58 8.13 8.47
N VAL A 310 16.83 7.04 8.57
CA VAL A 310 16.80 5.97 7.55
C VAL A 310 15.36 5.70 7.14
N PRO A 311 14.91 6.13 5.95
CA PRO A 311 13.63 5.68 5.38
C PRO A 311 13.74 4.22 4.92
N ILE A 312 12.64 3.46 5.00
CA ILE A 312 12.63 2.01 4.70
C ILE A 312 11.60 1.59 3.65
N ASP A 313 10.71 2.47 3.22
CA ASP A 313 9.72 2.21 2.17
C ASP A 313 9.84 3.30 1.10
N PHE A 314 9.95 2.94 -0.18
CA PHE A 314 10.20 3.87 -1.29
C PHE A 314 9.10 3.78 -2.36
N GLY A 315 7.95 3.23 -1.98
CA GLY A 315 6.81 3.06 -2.89
C GLY A 315 6.20 4.38 -3.37
N ILE A 316 6.31 5.45 -2.57
CA ILE A 316 5.76 6.76 -2.89
C ILE A 316 6.85 7.82 -2.86
N MET A 317 7.36 8.19 -4.04
CA MET A 317 8.37 9.22 -4.22
C MET A 317 7.82 10.42 -4.99
N GLY A 318 8.18 11.62 -4.58
CA GLY A 318 7.82 12.87 -5.26
C GLY A 318 8.91 13.32 -6.24
N ARG A 319 8.48 13.90 -7.37
CA ARG A 319 9.38 14.57 -8.33
C ARG A 319 8.91 15.98 -8.58
N LEU A 320 9.82 16.94 -8.46
CA LEU A 320 9.63 18.32 -8.88
C LEU A 320 10.30 18.54 -10.23
N ASP A 321 9.58 19.09 -11.18
CA ASP A 321 10.16 19.53 -12.44
C ASP A 321 11.01 20.80 -12.25
N LYS A 322 11.79 21.19 -13.28
CA LYS A 322 12.66 22.36 -13.22
C LYS A 322 11.90 23.66 -13.03
N MET A 323 10.60 23.74 -13.42
CA MET A 323 9.78 24.94 -13.26
C MET A 323 9.25 25.06 -11.83
N SER A 324 8.88 23.94 -11.23
CA SER A 324 8.38 23.87 -9.84
C SER A 324 9.46 24.11 -8.78
N LYS A 325 10.75 24.01 -9.16
CA LYS A 325 11.91 24.32 -8.29
C LYS A 325 12.25 25.82 -8.23
N ARG A 326 11.63 26.65 -9.06
CA ARG A 326 11.83 28.12 -9.11
C ARG A 326 10.82 28.85 -8.27
#